data_84bfb29186f41da99f6a31ea6220f202
#
_entry.id   84bfb29186f41da99f6a31ea6220f202
#
_cell.length_a   1.000
_cell.length_b   1.000
_cell.length_c   1.000
_cell.angle_alpha   90.00
_cell.angle_beta   90.00
_cell.angle_gamma   90.00
#
_symmetry.space_group_name_H-M   'P 1'
#
loop_
_entity.id
_entity.type
_entity.pdbx_description
1 polymer ?
#
loop_
_entity_poly.entity_id
_entity_poly.type
_entity_poly.pdbx_seq_one_letter_code
_entity_poly.pdbx_strand_id
1 'polypeptide(L)'
;MYFDGDTVYQGEHLYDSGAVHEINKPEKSLWTIVVHDGIFYEVELFSPFSQRRKSSCECDTYKRIKSCKHIAAALFALRTQLREEAERKADRLRNKSTTGKKLNINTLLQELDRQDLLHFIKAYARKDKNFNIALKAHFARRVDLEDN
;
A
#
# COMPACT_ATOMS: atom_id res chain seq x y z
N MET A 1 12.47 17.54 21.50
CA MET A 1 11.02 17.77 21.67
C MET A 1 10.50 16.66 22.56
N TYR A 2 10.08 17.04 23.75
CA TYR A 2 9.45 16.12 24.70
C TYR A 2 7.96 16.45 24.76
N PHE A 3 7.11 15.46 24.52
CA PHE A 3 5.68 15.54 24.84
C PHE A 3 5.48 14.93 26.21
N ASP A 4 4.73 15.63 27.05
CA ASP A 4 4.18 15.00 28.26
C ASP A 4 3.02 14.02 27.89
N GLY A 5 2.66 13.17 28.83
CA GLY A 5 1.63 12.15 28.59
C GLY A 5 0.27 12.74 28.23
N ASP A 6 -0.08 13.89 28.79
CA ASP A 6 -1.36 14.56 28.51
C ASP A 6 -1.39 15.13 27.11
N THR A 7 -0.30 15.72 26.62
CA THR A 7 -0.19 16.24 25.26
C THR A 7 -0.28 15.11 24.23
N VAL A 8 0.37 13.98 24.50
CA VAL A 8 0.28 12.79 23.65
C VAL A 8 -1.14 12.27 23.58
N TYR A 9 -1.78 12.10 24.73
CA TYR A 9 -3.17 11.63 24.82
C TYR A 9 -4.15 12.54 24.07
N GLN A 10 -4.05 13.85 24.26
CA GLN A 10 -4.88 14.81 23.56
C GLN A 10 -4.64 14.82 22.06
N GLY A 11 -3.38 14.66 21.64
CA GLY A 11 -3.01 14.56 20.24
C GLY A 11 -3.55 13.30 19.57
N GLU A 12 -3.48 12.16 20.26
CA GLU A 12 -4.08 10.91 19.81
C GLU A 12 -5.59 11.02 19.66
N HIS A 13 -6.26 11.62 20.65
CA HIS A 13 -7.70 11.86 20.61
C HIS A 13 -8.12 12.76 19.46
N LEU A 14 -7.36 13.84 19.16
CA LEU A 14 -7.59 14.68 17.99
C LEU A 14 -7.44 13.90 16.70
N TYR A 15 -6.39 13.09 16.58
CA TYR A 15 -6.18 12.24 15.43
C TYR A 15 -7.32 11.24 15.23
N ASP A 16 -7.73 10.52 16.27
CA ASP A 16 -8.81 9.53 16.24
C ASP A 16 -10.19 10.15 15.92
N SER A 17 -10.40 11.41 16.31
CA SER A 17 -11.61 12.15 15.98
C SER A 17 -11.69 12.65 14.53
N GLY A 18 -10.65 12.43 13.72
CA GLY A 18 -10.57 12.90 12.33
C GLY A 18 -10.23 14.39 12.20
N ALA A 19 -9.62 14.98 13.21
CA ALA A 19 -9.24 16.40 13.21
C ALA A 19 -8.10 16.74 12.25
N VAL A 20 -7.32 15.77 11.80
CA VAL A 20 -6.26 15.98 10.81
C VAL A 20 -6.86 15.88 9.41
N HIS A 21 -6.78 16.99 8.63
CA HIS A 21 -7.45 17.09 7.33
C HIS A 21 -6.50 16.91 6.14
N GLU A 22 -5.38 17.61 6.15
CA GLU A 22 -4.45 17.63 5.02
C GLU A 22 -3.04 17.34 5.46
N ILE A 23 -2.34 16.52 4.69
CA ILE A 23 -0.93 16.23 4.86
C ILE A 23 -0.26 16.52 3.52
N ASN A 24 0.56 17.56 3.47
CA ASN A 24 1.29 17.99 2.29
C ASN A 24 2.79 17.88 2.52
N LYS A 25 3.53 17.67 1.46
CA LYS A 25 4.99 17.60 1.47
C LYS A 25 5.56 18.61 0.48
N PRO A 26 5.63 19.91 0.83
CA PRO A 26 6.13 20.93 -0.08
C PRO A 26 7.60 20.75 -0.43
N GLU A 27 8.41 20.19 0.49
CA GLU A 27 9.83 19.93 0.29
C GLU A 27 10.23 18.56 0.81
N LYS A 28 11.39 18.06 0.40
CA LYS A 28 11.88 16.72 0.75
C LYS A 28 11.83 16.38 2.24
N SER A 29 12.10 17.37 3.09
CA SER A 29 12.17 17.17 4.54
C SER A 29 11.11 17.95 5.32
N LEU A 30 10.25 18.69 4.63
CA LEU A 30 9.21 19.52 5.23
C LEU A 30 7.83 18.94 4.94
N TRP A 31 7.06 18.82 6.01
CA TRP A 31 5.65 18.42 5.96
C TRP A 31 4.79 19.54 6.54
N THR A 32 3.70 19.85 5.89
CA THR A 32 2.67 20.77 6.40
C THR A 32 1.38 20.00 6.61
N ILE A 33 0.80 20.12 7.78
CA ILE A 33 -0.36 19.33 8.21
C ILE A 33 -1.38 20.29 8.80
N VAL A 34 -2.61 20.19 8.32
CA VAL A 34 -3.74 21.00 8.81
C VAL A 34 -4.53 20.20 9.84
N VAL A 35 -4.64 20.77 11.04
CA VAL A 35 -5.40 20.20 12.16
C VAL A 35 -6.55 21.12 12.53
N HIS A 36 -7.75 20.59 12.62
CA HIS A 36 -8.96 21.32 13.03
C HIS A 36 -9.28 21.04 14.50
N ASP A 37 -9.18 22.08 15.33
CA ASP A 37 -9.53 22.05 16.74
C ASP A 37 -10.26 23.37 17.10
N GLY A 38 -11.53 23.44 16.71
CA GLY A 38 -12.30 24.69 16.76
C GLY A 38 -11.99 25.64 15.61
N ILE A 39 -10.71 25.85 15.31
CA ILE A 39 -10.19 26.53 14.12
C ILE A 39 -9.16 25.65 13.44
N PHE A 40 -8.73 26.04 12.24
CA PHE A 40 -7.67 25.34 11.52
C PHE A 40 -6.30 25.84 11.98
N TYR A 41 -5.43 24.90 12.34
CA TYR A 41 -4.04 25.15 12.67
C TYR A 41 -3.13 24.51 11.63
N GLU A 42 -2.19 25.25 11.09
CA GLU A 42 -1.12 24.70 10.27
C GLU A 42 0.04 24.25 11.17
N VAL A 43 0.43 22.99 11.01
CA VAL A 43 1.56 22.38 11.69
C VAL A 43 2.66 22.12 10.67
N GLU A 44 3.84 22.61 10.92
CA GLU A 44 5.03 22.31 10.13
C GLU A 44 5.90 21.30 10.87
N LEU A 45 6.32 20.26 10.16
CA LEU A 45 7.21 19.23 10.66
C LEU A 45 8.43 19.13 9.74
N PHE A 46 9.60 19.54 10.23
CA PHE A 46 10.85 19.39 9.51
C PHE A 46 11.61 18.17 10.02
N SER A 47 11.95 17.26 9.10
CA SER A 47 12.64 16.00 9.41
C SER A 47 12.11 15.29 10.66
N PRO A 48 10.80 15.00 10.74
CA PRO A 48 10.10 14.69 12.00
C PRO A 48 10.61 13.44 12.72
N PHE A 49 11.25 12.53 11.99
CA PHE A 49 11.76 11.26 12.54
C PHE A 49 13.29 11.23 12.67
N SER A 50 13.94 12.37 12.51
CA SER A 50 15.41 12.49 12.68
C SER A 50 15.75 13.10 14.04
N GLN A 51 17.03 13.01 14.39
CA GLN A 51 17.54 13.71 15.59
C GLN A 51 17.52 15.25 15.45
N ARG A 52 17.49 15.75 14.21
CA ARG A 52 17.44 17.18 13.88
C ARG A 52 16.01 17.67 13.62
N ARG A 53 15.02 16.96 14.13
CA ARG A 53 13.61 17.31 13.96
C ARG A 53 13.29 18.70 14.51
N LYS A 54 12.49 19.43 13.77
CA LYS A 54 11.90 20.71 14.17
C LYS A 54 10.41 20.67 13.88
N SER A 55 9.65 21.39 14.68
CA SER A 55 8.21 21.55 14.46
C SER A 55 7.79 22.96 14.78
N SER A 56 6.70 23.39 14.19
CA SER A 56 6.03 24.64 14.52
C SER A 56 4.52 24.48 14.48
N CYS A 57 3.83 25.29 15.26
CA CYS A 57 2.38 25.41 15.27
C CYS A 57 2.03 26.83 15.70
N GLU A 58 0.98 27.39 15.14
CA GLU A 58 0.54 28.75 15.44
C GLU A 58 -0.28 28.89 16.74
N CYS A 59 -0.60 27.79 17.42
CA CYS A 59 -1.41 27.80 18.63
C CYS A 59 -0.69 28.44 19.83
N ASP A 60 -1.47 28.98 20.77
CA ASP A 60 -0.93 29.67 21.96
C ASP A 60 -0.12 28.75 22.87
N THR A 61 -0.51 27.47 22.97
CA THR A 61 0.23 26.48 23.77
C THR A 61 1.63 26.28 23.21
N TYR A 62 1.77 26.14 21.90
CA TYR A 62 3.08 26.00 21.26
C TYR A 62 3.95 27.26 21.45
N LYS A 63 3.36 28.45 21.35
CA LYS A 63 4.09 29.71 21.56
C LYS A 63 4.71 29.77 22.95
N ARG A 64 4.04 29.22 23.95
CA ARG A 64 4.51 29.21 25.35
C ARG A 64 5.54 28.14 25.65
N ILE A 65 5.28 26.90 25.29
CA ILE A 65 6.06 25.73 25.73
C ILE A 65 6.71 24.95 24.59
N LYS A 66 6.59 25.41 23.35
CA LYS A 66 7.16 24.76 22.14
C LYS A 66 6.71 23.31 21.94
N SER A 67 5.55 22.97 22.48
CA SER A 67 4.90 21.66 22.35
C SER A 67 3.39 21.87 22.40
N CYS A 68 2.63 21.08 21.65
CA CYS A 68 1.16 21.13 21.69
C CYS A 68 0.52 19.83 21.14
N LYS A 69 -0.75 19.65 21.47
CA LYS A 69 -1.58 18.52 20.99
C LYS A 69 -1.72 18.47 19.46
N HIS A 70 -1.68 19.61 18.77
CA HIS A 70 -1.77 19.67 17.32
C HIS A 70 -0.55 19.05 16.65
N ILE A 71 0.66 19.32 17.17
CA ILE A 71 1.90 18.67 16.69
C ILE A 71 1.85 17.17 16.97
N ALA A 72 1.38 16.75 18.13
CA ALA A 72 1.21 15.35 18.46
C ALA A 72 0.22 14.65 17.49
N ALA A 73 -0.94 15.25 17.24
CA ALA A 73 -1.91 14.75 16.27
C ALA A 73 -1.34 14.65 14.84
N ALA A 74 -0.61 15.67 14.41
CA ALA A 74 0.06 15.70 13.11
C ALA A 74 1.10 14.58 12.98
N LEU A 75 1.87 14.30 14.03
CA LEU A 75 2.85 13.20 14.05
C LEU A 75 2.18 11.82 13.98
N PHE A 76 1.06 11.61 14.69
CA PHE A 76 0.29 10.37 14.58
C PHE A 76 -0.21 10.15 13.15
N ALA A 77 -0.80 11.17 12.55
CA ALA A 77 -1.33 11.11 11.18
C ALA A 77 -0.22 10.84 10.15
N LEU A 78 0.89 11.56 10.24
CA LEU A 78 2.02 11.38 9.34
C LEU A 78 2.65 9.98 9.47
N ARG A 79 2.83 9.49 10.69
CA ARG A 79 3.35 8.15 10.95
C ARG A 79 2.46 7.06 10.36
N THR A 80 1.16 7.20 10.51
CA THR A 80 0.19 6.25 9.95
C THR A 80 0.22 6.28 8.42
N GLN A 81 0.19 7.46 7.81
CA GLN A 81 0.28 7.60 6.36
C GLN A 81 1.56 6.97 5.79
N LEU A 82 2.71 7.24 6.37
CA LEU A 82 3.99 6.68 5.91
C LEU A 82 4.05 5.16 6.06
N ARG A 83 3.46 4.61 7.11
CA ARG A 83 3.34 3.16 7.30
C ARG A 83 2.48 2.53 6.20
N GLU A 84 1.30 3.10 5.93
CA GLU A 84 0.41 2.62 4.88
C GLU A 84 1.04 2.72 3.48
N GLU A 85 1.78 3.79 3.20
CA GLU A 85 2.53 3.93 1.94
C GLU A 85 3.64 2.87 1.81
N ALA A 86 4.35 2.57 2.90
CA ALA A 86 5.36 1.52 2.92
C ALA A 86 4.75 0.13 2.70
N GLU A 87 3.61 -0.16 3.32
CA GLU A 87 2.86 -1.40 3.12
C GLU A 87 2.39 -1.55 1.66
N ARG A 88 1.81 -0.50 1.08
CA ARG A 88 1.40 -0.48 -0.34
C ARG A 88 2.58 -0.70 -1.29
N LYS A 89 3.75 -0.12 -0.99
CA LYS A 89 4.97 -0.35 -1.77
C LYS A 89 5.45 -1.80 -1.64
N ALA A 90 5.43 -2.35 -0.44
CA ALA A 90 5.81 -3.74 -0.20
C ALA A 90 4.87 -4.72 -0.94
N ASP A 91 3.56 -4.45 -0.95
CA ASP A 91 2.59 -5.26 -1.69
C ASP A 91 2.77 -5.15 -3.20
N ARG A 92 3.05 -3.96 -3.73
CA ARG A 92 3.38 -3.77 -5.15
C ARG A 92 4.65 -4.53 -5.54
N LEU A 93 5.67 -4.54 -4.69
CA LEU A 93 6.90 -5.30 -4.91
C LEU A 93 6.66 -6.81 -4.84
N ARG A 94 5.86 -7.29 -3.90
CA ARG A 94 5.42 -8.69 -3.83
C ARG A 94 4.65 -9.12 -5.08
N ASN A 95 3.68 -8.32 -5.51
CA ASN A 95 2.91 -8.59 -6.72
C ASN A 95 3.78 -8.49 -7.99
N LYS A 96 4.77 -7.59 -8.00
CA LYS A 96 5.72 -7.46 -9.10
C LYS A 96 6.74 -8.61 -9.14
N SER A 97 7.12 -9.18 -7.99
CA SER A 97 7.99 -10.36 -7.94
C SER A 97 7.27 -11.65 -8.32
N THR A 98 5.95 -11.73 -8.13
CA THR A 98 5.12 -12.82 -8.67
C THR A 98 4.83 -12.66 -10.18
N THR A 99 4.82 -11.43 -10.70
CA THR A 99 4.72 -11.14 -12.15
C THR A 99 6.09 -10.99 -12.83
N GLY A 100 7.16 -10.78 -12.08
CA GLY A 100 8.52 -10.52 -12.60
C GLY A 100 9.37 -11.76 -12.87
N LYS A 101 9.02 -12.92 -12.35
CA LYS A 101 9.38 -14.19 -12.99
C LYS A 101 8.48 -14.25 -14.23
N LYS A 102 9.03 -13.98 -15.41
CA LYS A 102 8.43 -14.46 -16.64
C LYS A 102 8.09 -15.92 -16.37
N LEU A 103 6.81 -16.20 -16.14
CA LEU A 103 6.31 -17.55 -16.04
C LEU A 103 6.67 -18.20 -17.39
N ASN A 104 7.85 -18.81 -17.43
CA ASN A 104 8.23 -19.60 -18.57
C ASN A 104 7.22 -20.75 -18.64
N ILE A 105 6.46 -20.81 -19.72
CA ILE A 105 5.45 -21.84 -19.96
C ILE A 105 6.04 -23.23 -19.70
N ASN A 106 7.27 -23.46 -20.09
CA ASN A 106 7.94 -24.73 -19.87
C ASN A 106 8.12 -25.09 -18.39
N THR A 107 8.54 -24.12 -17.57
CA THR A 107 8.68 -24.32 -16.12
C THR A 107 7.31 -24.51 -15.45
N LEU A 108 6.32 -23.73 -15.86
CA LEU A 108 4.96 -23.84 -15.34
C LEU A 108 4.36 -25.23 -15.65
N LEU A 109 4.52 -25.71 -16.89
CA LEU A 109 4.00 -27.03 -17.31
C LEU A 109 4.70 -28.20 -16.63
N GLN A 110 5.97 -28.04 -16.20
CA GLN A 110 6.70 -29.04 -15.44
C GLN A 110 6.26 -29.13 -13.97
N GLU A 111 5.85 -28.00 -13.39
CA GLU A 111 5.44 -27.92 -11.98
C GLU A 111 3.95 -28.19 -11.77
N LEU A 112 3.12 -28.09 -12.81
CA LEU A 112 1.68 -28.33 -12.71
C LEU A 112 1.37 -29.82 -12.69
N ASP A 113 0.44 -30.21 -11.81
CA ASP A 113 -0.16 -31.51 -11.85
C ASP A 113 -0.97 -31.73 -13.15
N ARG A 114 -0.91 -32.93 -13.68
CA ARG A 114 -1.64 -33.32 -14.90
C ARG A 114 -3.14 -33.04 -14.81
N GLN A 115 -3.75 -33.30 -13.65
CA GLN A 115 -5.18 -33.09 -13.44
C GLN A 115 -5.56 -31.62 -13.50
N ASP A 116 -4.77 -30.74 -12.90
CA ASP A 116 -4.97 -29.29 -12.92
C ASP A 116 -4.83 -28.73 -14.34
N LEU A 117 -3.85 -29.21 -15.08
CA LEU A 117 -3.64 -28.85 -16.48
C LEU A 117 -4.81 -29.28 -17.36
N LEU A 118 -5.30 -30.51 -17.21
CA LEU A 118 -6.47 -31.03 -17.96
C LEU A 118 -7.73 -30.24 -17.61
N HIS A 119 -7.92 -29.92 -16.35
CA HIS A 119 -9.07 -29.12 -15.93
C HIS A 119 -9.04 -27.72 -16.57
N PHE A 120 -7.88 -27.06 -16.57
CA PHE A 120 -7.71 -25.77 -17.22
C PHE A 120 -7.96 -25.85 -18.73
N ILE A 121 -7.37 -26.82 -19.42
CA ILE A 121 -7.55 -27.02 -20.88
C ILE A 121 -9.02 -27.25 -21.24
N LYS A 122 -9.74 -28.07 -20.48
CA LYS A 122 -11.16 -28.31 -20.67
C LYS A 122 -11.99 -27.02 -20.48
N ALA A 123 -11.71 -26.27 -19.42
CA ALA A 123 -12.40 -25.03 -19.13
C ALA A 123 -12.15 -23.97 -20.22
N TYR A 124 -10.91 -23.84 -20.68
CA TYR A 124 -10.53 -22.90 -21.72
C TYR A 124 -11.13 -23.26 -23.07
N ALA A 125 -11.09 -24.55 -23.45
CA ALA A 125 -11.69 -25.05 -24.70
C ALA A 125 -13.20 -24.81 -24.78
N ARG A 126 -13.90 -24.74 -23.64
CA ARG A 126 -15.35 -24.39 -23.62
C ARG A 126 -15.59 -22.91 -23.89
N LYS A 127 -14.64 -22.04 -23.53
CA LYS A 127 -14.74 -20.59 -23.70
C LYS A 127 -14.25 -20.10 -25.07
N ASP A 128 -13.21 -20.74 -25.59
CA ASP A 128 -12.57 -20.35 -26.85
C ASP A 128 -12.79 -21.44 -27.92
N LYS A 129 -13.64 -21.10 -28.87
CA LYS A 129 -14.00 -22.00 -30.00
C LYS A 129 -12.79 -22.30 -30.89
N ASN A 130 -11.92 -21.31 -31.13
CA ASN A 130 -10.73 -21.47 -31.97
C ASN A 130 -9.71 -22.38 -31.30
N PHE A 131 -9.51 -22.23 -30.02
CA PHE A 131 -8.66 -23.12 -29.22
C PHE A 131 -9.18 -24.56 -29.23
N ASN A 132 -10.49 -24.75 -29.08
CA ASN A 132 -11.13 -26.09 -29.14
C ASN A 132 -10.86 -26.78 -30.49
N ILE A 133 -11.05 -26.05 -31.60
CA ILE A 133 -10.81 -26.57 -32.94
C ILE A 133 -9.33 -26.93 -33.14
N ALA A 134 -8.42 -26.02 -32.74
CA ALA A 134 -6.97 -26.23 -32.84
C ALA A 134 -6.50 -27.43 -32.01
N LEU A 135 -7.03 -27.60 -30.78
CA LEU A 135 -6.71 -28.72 -29.91
C LEU A 135 -7.14 -30.05 -30.53
N LYS A 136 -8.36 -30.12 -31.04
CA LYS A 136 -8.89 -31.32 -31.73
C LYS A 136 -8.10 -31.65 -32.99
N ALA A 137 -7.80 -30.62 -33.80
CA ALA A 137 -7.01 -30.80 -35.03
C ALA A 137 -5.60 -31.33 -34.76
N HIS A 138 -4.95 -30.81 -33.69
CA HIS A 138 -3.61 -31.23 -33.32
C HIS A 138 -3.52 -32.69 -32.86
N PHE A 139 -4.52 -33.16 -32.13
CA PHE A 139 -4.53 -34.51 -31.56
C PHE A 139 -5.37 -35.54 -32.34
N ALA A 140 -6.13 -35.14 -33.37
CA ALA A 140 -6.97 -36.00 -34.14
C ALA A 140 -6.24 -37.22 -34.72
N ARG A 141 -5.04 -37.04 -35.26
CA ARG A 141 -4.20 -38.09 -35.83
C ARG A 141 -3.71 -39.13 -34.82
N ARG A 142 -3.68 -38.80 -33.52
CA ARG A 142 -3.27 -39.76 -32.47
C ARG A 142 -4.43 -40.64 -32.00
N VAL A 143 -5.65 -40.11 -32.02
CA VAL A 143 -6.84 -40.83 -31.62
C VAL A 143 -7.22 -41.85 -32.69
N ASP A 144 -7.05 -41.52 -33.96
CA ASP A 144 -7.36 -42.43 -35.08
C ASP A 144 -6.40 -43.63 -35.19
N LEU A 145 -5.27 -43.59 -34.49
CA LEU A 145 -4.30 -44.69 -34.45
C LEU A 145 -4.53 -45.71 -33.32
N GLU A 146 -5.40 -45.40 -32.36
CA GLU A 146 -5.72 -46.27 -31.24
C GLU A 146 -7.01 -47.08 -31.48
N ASP A 147 -7.82 -46.75 -32.48
CA ASP A 147 -9.06 -47.43 -32.83
C ASP A 147 -8.91 -48.52 -33.94
N ASN A 148 -7.67 -48.88 -34.27
CA ASN A 148 -7.38 -49.98 -35.19
C ASN A 148 -6.73 -51.15 -34.42
#